data_b068e42c512a7d374eb0527ff5bb4d41
#
_entry.id   b068e42c512a7d374eb0527ff5bb4d41
#
_cell.length_a   1.000
_cell.length_b   1.000
_cell.length_c   1.000
_cell.angle_alpha   90.00
_cell.angle_beta   90.00
_cell.angle_gamma   90.00
#
_symmetry.space_group_name_H-M   'P 1'
#
loop_
_entity.id
_entity.type
_entity.pdbx_description
1 polymer ?
#
loop_
_entity_poly.entity_id
_entity_poly.type
_entity_poly.pdbx_seq_one_letter_code
_entity_poly.pdbx_strand_id
1 'polypeptide(L)'
;MPTKIIYGNNELDNIDKYINGRKTLLITSEGFVKRGLVNKVKLLTPYIIDVISEVKSHPEFKDLEITYHKIQNIDFELILAIGGGSVLDASKFFSVYNEKKEYQFVENIIKGKLPKEDHKLIPIISIPTTAGTGSEITPWATIWDMDE
;
A
#
# COMPACT_ATOMS: atom_id res chain seq x y z
N MET A 1 7.36 -14.44 4.01
CA MET A 1 7.86 -14.84 2.67
C MET A 1 9.03 -13.93 2.32
N PRO A 2 10.07 -14.42 1.64
CA PRO A 2 11.16 -13.56 1.20
C PRO A 2 10.64 -12.58 0.12
N THR A 3 11.08 -11.32 0.18
CA THR A 3 10.76 -10.31 -0.83
C THR A 3 11.45 -10.67 -2.15
N LYS A 4 10.70 -10.73 -3.23
CA LYS A 4 11.25 -10.90 -4.57
C LYS A 4 11.64 -9.53 -5.12
N ILE A 5 12.92 -9.35 -5.46
CA ILE A 5 13.41 -8.11 -6.05
C ILE A 5 13.46 -8.27 -7.57
N ILE A 6 12.93 -7.27 -8.28
CA ILE A 6 12.95 -7.16 -9.74
C ILE A 6 13.53 -5.79 -10.07
N TYR A 7 14.52 -5.75 -10.93
CA TYR A 7 15.17 -4.52 -11.35
C TYR A 7 15.50 -4.55 -12.85
N GLY A 8 15.48 -3.38 -13.46
CA GLY A 8 15.79 -3.21 -14.87
C GLY A 8 15.24 -1.89 -15.40
N ASN A 9 15.70 -1.50 -16.57
CA ASN A 9 15.17 -0.33 -17.25
C ASN A 9 13.75 -0.62 -17.73
N ASN A 10 12.83 0.32 -17.48
CA ASN A 10 11.43 0.25 -17.90
C ASN A 10 10.61 -0.94 -17.32
N GLU A 11 11.04 -1.51 -16.18
CA GLU A 11 10.31 -2.62 -15.56
C GLU A 11 8.85 -2.26 -15.17
N LEU A 12 8.54 -0.98 -14.97
CA LEU A 12 7.17 -0.53 -14.79
C LEU A 12 6.25 -0.91 -15.98
N ASP A 13 6.78 -0.93 -17.18
CA ASP A 13 6.00 -1.26 -18.38
C ASP A 13 5.56 -2.74 -18.41
N ASN A 14 6.20 -3.57 -17.57
CA ASN A 14 5.85 -4.99 -17.36
C ASN A 14 4.88 -5.20 -16.18
N ILE A 15 4.31 -4.15 -15.59
CA ILE A 15 3.55 -4.24 -14.33
C ILE A 15 2.34 -5.19 -14.45
N ASP A 16 1.70 -5.26 -15.59
CA ASP A 16 0.56 -6.15 -15.82
C ASP A 16 0.91 -7.62 -15.61
N LYS A 17 2.11 -8.04 -16.00
CA LYS A 17 2.63 -9.39 -15.78
C LYS A 17 2.74 -9.71 -14.28
N TYR A 18 3.11 -8.75 -13.45
CA TYR A 18 3.27 -8.94 -12.01
C TYR A 18 1.95 -8.84 -11.26
N ILE A 19 1.04 -8.03 -11.75
CA ILE A 19 -0.35 -7.96 -11.26
C ILE A 19 -1.07 -9.29 -11.54
N ASN A 20 -0.88 -9.85 -12.73
CA ASN A 20 -1.38 -11.17 -13.10
C ASN A 20 -2.89 -11.34 -12.85
N GLY A 21 -3.70 -10.42 -13.38
CA GLY A 21 -5.15 -10.48 -13.33
C GLY A 21 -5.80 -10.13 -11.98
N ARG A 22 -5.03 -9.80 -10.94
CA ARG A 22 -5.57 -9.51 -9.61
C ARG A 22 -6.17 -8.11 -9.54
N LYS A 23 -7.32 -7.99 -8.91
CA LYS A 23 -7.91 -6.69 -8.57
C LYS A 23 -6.95 -5.92 -7.68
N THR A 24 -6.46 -4.79 -8.16
CA THR A 24 -5.34 -4.07 -7.56
C THR A 24 -5.76 -2.68 -7.08
N LEU A 25 -5.47 -2.40 -5.81
CA LEU A 25 -5.54 -1.06 -5.23
C LEU A 25 -4.21 -0.35 -5.47
N LEU A 26 -4.22 0.77 -6.19
CA LEU A 26 -3.03 1.61 -6.36
C LEU A 26 -2.92 2.61 -5.22
N ILE A 27 -1.78 2.62 -4.52
CA ILE A 27 -1.47 3.60 -3.46
C ILE A 27 -0.27 4.43 -3.91
N THR A 28 -0.44 5.75 -3.90
CA THR A 28 0.59 6.70 -4.33
C THR A 28 0.45 8.03 -3.61
N SER A 29 1.12 9.08 -4.06
CA SER A 29 0.96 10.44 -3.54
C SER A 29 0.35 11.38 -4.58
N GLU A 30 -0.25 12.48 -4.14
CA GLU A 30 -0.82 13.50 -5.03
C GLU A 30 0.20 14.02 -6.06
N GLY A 31 1.48 14.13 -5.67
CA GLY A 31 2.53 14.58 -6.57
C GLY A 31 2.69 13.65 -7.79
N PHE A 32 2.49 12.34 -7.62
CA PHE A 32 2.53 11.40 -8.74
C PHE A 32 1.25 11.43 -9.58
N VAL A 33 0.10 11.68 -8.95
CA VAL A 33 -1.16 11.91 -9.70
C VAL A 33 -1.00 13.11 -10.64
N LYS A 34 -0.53 14.23 -10.10
CA LYS A 34 -0.30 15.48 -10.88
C LYS A 34 0.70 15.29 -12.03
N ARG A 35 1.67 14.40 -11.89
CA ARG A 35 2.64 14.04 -12.95
C ARG A 35 2.14 12.97 -13.94
N GLY A 36 0.88 12.55 -13.84
CA GLY A 36 0.26 11.62 -14.77
C GLY A 36 0.60 10.14 -14.56
N LEU A 37 1.26 9.77 -13.44
CA LEU A 37 1.64 8.38 -13.16
C LEU A 37 0.42 7.45 -13.12
N VAL A 38 -0.66 7.87 -12.47
CA VAL A 38 -1.88 7.06 -12.38
C VAL A 38 -2.43 6.72 -13.76
N ASN A 39 -2.47 7.70 -14.66
CA ASN A 39 -2.92 7.48 -16.03
C ASN A 39 -1.98 6.52 -16.77
N LYS A 40 -0.65 6.69 -16.60
CA LYS A 40 0.33 5.76 -17.18
C LYS A 40 0.07 4.33 -16.69
N VAL A 41 -0.07 4.12 -15.39
CA VAL A 41 -0.30 2.77 -14.82
C VAL A 41 -1.61 2.17 -15.34
N LYS A 42 -2.70 2.96 -15.40
CA LYS A 42 -3.99 2.49 -15.94
C LYS A 42 -3.95 2.12 -17.42
N LEU A 43 -3.03 2.71 -18.20
CA LEU A 43 -2.80 2.30 -19.58
C LEU A 43 -2.01 0.99 -19.69
N LEU A 44 -1.18 0.67 -18.70
CA LEU A 44 -0.36 -0.53 -18.68
C LEU A 44 -1.11 -1.78 -18.21
N THR A 45 -2.19 -1.59 -17.41
CA THR A 45 -2.98 -2.69 -16.86
C THR A 45 -4.43 -2.28 -16.61
N PRO A 46 -5.42 -3.12 -16.95
CA PRO A 46 -6.84 -2.85 -16.69
C PRO A 46 -7.25 -3.19 -15.24
N TYR A 47 -6.37 -3.76 -14.44
CA TYR A 47 -6.70 -4.34 -13.13
C TYR A 47 -6.62 -3.35 -11.96
N ILE A 48 -6.32 -2.06 -12.20
CA ILE A 48 -6.39 -1.01 -11.17
C ILE A 48 -7.86 -0.66 -10.95
N ILE A 49 -8.41 -1.10 -9.81
CA ILE A 49 -9.83 -0.93 -9.48
C ILE A 49 -10.10 0.36 -8.70
N ASP A 50 -9.11 0.82 -7.93
CA ASP A 50 -9.20 2.10 -7.21
C ASP A 50 -7.83 2.68 -6.93
N VAL A 51 -7.77 3.97 -6.52
CA VAL A 51 -6.54 4.71 -6.30
C VAL A 51 -6.62 5.52 -5.01
N ILE A 52 -5.66 5.31 -4.13
CA ILE A 52 -5.43 6.14 -2.95
C ILE A 52 -4.23 7.03 -3.21
N SER A 53 -4.42 8.34 -3.19
CA SER A 53 -3.36 9.32 -3.46
C SER A 53 -3.14 10.33 -2.33
N GLU A 54 -3.87 10.20 -1.24
CA GLU A 54 -3.91 11.17 -0.14
C GLU A 54 -2.88 10.87 0.96
N VAL A 55 -1.92 9.95 0.70
CA VAL A 55 -0.91 9.60 1.70
C VAL A 55 0.03 10.77 1.96
N LYS A 56 0.03 11.26 3.18
CA LYS A 56 0.89 12.35 3.65
C LYS A 56 2.32 11.86 3.92
N SER A 57 3.27 12.81 4.04
CA SER A 57 4.69 12.53 4.30
C SER A 57 4.94 11.86 5.66
N HIS A 58 4.06 12.04 6.63
CA HIS A 58 4.10 11.39 7.92
C HIS A 58 2.70 10.83 8.15
N PRO A 59 2.44 9.57 7.79
CA PRO A 59 1.10 9.01 7.90
C PRO A 59 0.72 8.86 9.38
N GLU A 60 -0.35 9.53 9.77
CA GLU A 60 -0.92 9.44 11.11
C GLU A 60 -2.04 8.40 11.17
N PHE A 61 -2.26 7.79 12.33
CA PHE A 61 -3.34 6.82 12.52
C PHE A 61 -4.70 7.38 12.09
N LYS A 62 -5.01 8.63 12.42
CA LYS A 62 -6.27 9.29 12.03
C LYS A 62 -6.46 9.38 10.51
N ASP A 63 -5.40 9.76 9.80
CA ASP A 63 -5.44 9.83 8.34
C ASP A 63 -5.63 8.45 7.70
N LEU A 64 -4.95 7.45 8.27
CA LEU A 64 -5.06 6.07 7.80
C LEU A 64 -6.44 5.49 8.11
N GLU A 65 -7.06 5.84 9.26
CA GLU A 65 -8.41 5.45 9.60
C GLU A 65 -9.42 5.95 8.57
N ILE A 66 -9.36 7.25 8.26
CA ILE A 66 -10.23 7.86 7.25
C ILE A 66 -10.10 7.12 5.90
N THR A 67 -8.86 6.83 5.50
CA THR A 67 -8.59 6.11 4.26
C THR A 67 -9.06 4.66 4.34
N TYR A 68 -8.86 3.99 5.46
CA TYR A 68 -9.32 2.63 5.67
C TYR A 68 -10.84 2.51 5.51
N HIS A 69 -11.61 3.45 6.06
CA HIS A 69 -13.07 3.47 5.90
C HIS A 69 -13.51 3.68 4.45
N LYS A 70 -12.74 4.39 3.64
CA LYS A 70 -13.01 4.52 2.20
C LYS A 70 -12.83 3.19 1.46
N ILE A 71 -11.79 2.43 1.81
CA ILE A 71 -11.43 1.20 1.08
C ILE A 71 -12.03 -0.08 1.66
N GLN A 72 -12.63 -0.05 2.84
CA GLN A 72 -13.13 -1.26 3.53
C GLN A 72 -14.15 -2.07 2.72
N ASN A 73 -14.89 -1.42 1.82
CA ASN A 73 -15.87 -2.07 0.95
C ASN A 73 -15.32 -2.42 -0.44
N ILE A 74 -14.06 -2.11 -0.72
CA ILE A 74 -13.41 -2.43 -1.99
C ILE A 74 -12.83 -3.84 -1.89
N ASP A 75 -13.18 -4.67 -2.86
CA ASP A 75 -12.68 -6.03 -2.95
C ASP A 75 -11.41 -6.07 -3.81
N PHE A 76 -10.25 -5.95 -3.18
CA PHE A 76 -8.95 -6.01 -3.84
C PHE A 76 -8.08 -7.17 -3.31
N GLU A 77 -7.22 -7.69 -4.17
CA GLU A 77 -6.39 -8.87 -3.94
C GLU A 77 -4.90 -8.53 -3.91
N LEU A 78 -4.55 -7.32 -4.31
CA LEU A 78 -3.18 -6.84 -4.44
C LEU A 78 -3.13 -5.33 -4.15
N ILE A 79 -2.05 -4.89 -3.53
CA ILE A 79 -1.70 -3.47 -3.42
C ILE A 79 -0.52 -3.20 -4.35
N LEU A 80 -0.63 -2.20 -5.21
CA LEU A 80 0.48 -1.60 -5.95
C LEU A 80 0.84 -0.27 -5.29
N ALA A 81 1.98 -0.23 -4.61
CA ALA A 81 2.47 0.96 -3.91
C ALA A 81 3.58 1.62 -4.73
N ILE A 82 3.36 2.87 -5.17
CA ILE A 82 4.35 3.64 -5.93
C ILE A 82 4.61 4.97 -5.21
N GLY A 83 5.76 5.09 -4.56
CA GLY A 83 6.07 6.29 -3.79
C GLY A 83 7.30 6.18 -2.90
N GLY A 84 7.48 7.16 -2.04
CA GLY A 84 8.50 7.14 -0.99
C GLY A 84 8.11 6.29 0.21
N GLY A 85 8.96 6.28 1.25
CA GLY A 85 8.77 5.48 2.45
C GLY A 85 7.38 5.60 3.06
N SER A 86 6.82 6.80 3.16
CA SER A 86 5.47 7.02 3.73
C SER A 86 4.36 6.29 2.96
N VAL A 87 4.45 6.26 1.63
CA VAL A 87 3.49 5.54 0.78
C VAL A 87 3.65 4.03 1.00
N LEU A 88 4.89 3.54 1.05
CA LEU A 88 5.16 2.12 1.26
C LEU A 88 4.73 1.67 2.66
N ASP A 89 4.95 2.48 3.68
CA ASP A 89 4.56 2.19 5.05
C ASP A 89 3.03 2.20 5.22
N ALA A 90 2.33 3.19 4.65
CA ALA A 90 0.86 3.19 4.61
C ALA A 90 0.31 1.95 3.88
N SER A 91 0.98 1.49 2.83
CA SER A 91 0.58 0.29 2.09
C SER A 91 0.68 -0.97 2.93
N LYS A 92 1.67 -1.08 3.83
CA LYS A 92 1.77 -2.19 4.80
C LYS A 92 0.61 -2.15 5.80
N PHE A 93 0.22 -0.96 6.25
CA PHE A 93 -0.96 -0.81 7.10
C PHE A 93 -2.21 -1.36 6.40
N PHE A 94 -2.47 -0.94 5.17
CA PHE A 94 -3.65 -1.38 4.41
C PHE A 94 -3.56 -2.85 3.95
N SER A 95 -2.38 -3.48 4.00
CA SER A 95 -2.22 -4.90 3.67
C SER A 95 -2.78 -5.83 4.74
N VAL A 96 -2.96 -5.34 5.97
CA VAL A 96 -3.53 -6.13 7.05
C VAL A 96 -5.03 -6.30 6.82
N TYR A 97 -5.44 -7.51 6.48
CA TYR A 97 -6.81 -7.86 6.17
C TYR A 97 -7.46 -8.64 7.30
N ASN A 98 -8.67 -8.24 7.68
CA ASN A 98 -9.56 -9.07 8.47
C ASN A 98 -10.91 -9.23 7.77
N GLU A 99 -11.58 -10.36 8.00
CA GLU A 99 -12.86 -10.69 7.33
C GLU A 99 -13.96 -9.68 7.65
N LYS A 100 -13.91 -9.06 8.82
CA LYS A 100 -14.89 -8.06 9.26
C LYS A 100 -14.57 -6.65 8.75
N LYS A 101 -13.36 -6.45 8.22
CA LYS A 101 -12.86 -5.14 7.76
C LYS A 101 -12.98 -4.04 8.82
N GLU A 102 -12.69 -4.38 10.08
CA GLU A 102 -12.75 -3.48 11.21
C GLU A 102 -11.41 -2.76 11.40
N TYR A 103 -11.43 -1.44 11.38
CA TYR A 103 -10.23 -0.62 11.60
C TYR A 103 -9.57 -0.89 12.95
N GLN A 104 -10.34 -0.97 14.03
CA GLN A 104 -9.81 -1.24 15.38
C GLN A 104 -9.01 -2.54 15.46
N PHE A 105 -9.37 -3.55 14.67
CA PHE A 105 -8.59 -4.78 14.59
C PHE A 105 -7.21 -4.52 14.00
N VAL A 106 -7.15 -3.77 12.92
CA VAL A 106 -5.88 -3.40 12.25
C VAL A 106 -5.01 -2.55 13.17
N GLU A 107 -5.59 -1.53 13.81
CA GLU A 107 -4.91 -0.68 14.77
C GLU A 107 -4.33 -1.50 15.94
N ASN A 108 -5.10 -2.41 16.51
CA ASN A 108 -4.67 -3.26 17.61
C ASN A 108 -3.52 -4.21 17.23
N ILE A 109 -3.52 -4.74 16.00
CA ILE A 109 -2.38 -5.54 15.51
C ILE A 109 -1.13 -4.68 15.42
N ILE A 110 -1.23 -3.48 14.86
CA ILE A 110 -0.09 -2.59 14.64
C ILE A 110 0.46 -2.09 15.98
N LYS A 111 -0.40 -1.75 16.92
CA LYS A 111 -0.01 -1.39 18.30
C LYS A 111 0.46 -2.60 19.14
N GLY A 112 0.54 -3.80 18.55
CA GLY A 112 1.01 -5.01 19.25
C GLY A 112 0.05 -5.56 20.32
N LYS A 113 -1.21 -5.16 20.28
CA LYS A 113 -2.24 -5.59 21.25
C LYS A 113 -2.90 -6.92 20.90
N LEU A 114 -2.75 -7.39 19.66
CA LEU A 114 -3.29 -8.66 19.17
C LEU A 114 -2.19 -9.51 18.55
N PRO A 115 -2.28 -10.86 18.63
CA PRO A 115 -1.36 -11.77 17.97
C PRO A 115 -1.35 -11.53 16.46
N LYS A 116 -0.16 -11.59 15.85
CA LYS A 116 0.01 -11.44 14.40
C LYS A 116 -0.50 -12.65 13.58
N GLU A 117 -0.87 -13.72 14.24
CA GLU A 117 -1.14 -15.02 13.63
C GLU A 117 -2.55 -15.16 13.04
N ASP A 118 -3.48 -14.28 13.43
CA ASP A 118 -4.91 -14.39 13.09
C ASP A 118 -5.34 -13.52 11.90
N HIS A 119 -4.39 -13.01 11.11
CA HIS A 119 -4.74 -12.16 9.97
C HIS A 119 -4.02 -12.57 8.69
N LYS A 120 -4.69 -12.35 7.57
CA LYS A 120 -4.09 -12.48 6.24
C LYS A 120 -3.49 -11.15 5.83
N LEU A 121 -2.35 -11.22 5.14
CA LEU A 121 -1.76 -10.05 4.49
C LEU A 121 -2.10 -10.08 3.01
N ILE A 122 -2.61 -8.95 2.52
CA ILE A 122 -2.73 -8.72 1.09
C ILE A 122 -1.33 -8.46 0.53
N PRO A 123 -0.91 -9.16 -0.54
CA PRO A 123 0.42 -8.97 -1.11
C PRO A 123 0.60 -7.54 -1.63
N ILE A 124 1.83 -7.06 -1.56
CA ILE A 124 2.21 -5.71 -2.03
C ILE A 124 3.26 -5.84 -3.13
N ILE A 125 3.07 -5.11 -4.23
CA ILE A 125 4.13 -4.75 -5.17
C ILE A 125 4.58 -3.34 -4.81
N SER A 126 5.82 -3.21 -4.35
CA SER A 126 6.40 -1.93 -3.93
C SER A 126 7.33 -1.39 -5.00
N ILE A 127 7.08 -0.15 -5.44
CA ILE A 127 7.94 0.59 -6.37
C ILE A 127 8.44 1.84 -5.66
N PRO A 128 9.63 1.79 -5.03
CA PRO A 128 10.20 2.92 -4.32
C PRO A 128 10.60 4.02 -5.29
N THR A 129 10.34 5.26 -4.91
CA THR A 129 10.70 6.46 -5.68
C THR A 129 11.70 7.35 -4.97
N THR A 130 12.07 6.97 -3.74
CA THR A 130 13.12 7.61 -2.93
C THR A 130 14.11 6.55 -2.47
N ALA A 131 15.40 6.90 -2.51
CA ALA A 131 16.46 6.03 -2.02
C ALA A 131 16.62 6.16 -0.49
N GLY A 132 17.10 5.10 0.16
CA GLY A 132 17.60 5.14 1.53
C GLY A 132 16.59 4.75 2.62
N THR A 133 15.31 4.63 2.34
CA THR A 133 14.31 4.24 3.38
C THR A 133 14.31 2.75 3.66
N GLY A 134 14.56 1.92 2.65
CA GLY A 134 14.46 0.46 2.75
C GLY A 134 13.05 -0.06 3.01
N SER A 135 12.03 0.81 2.96
CA SER A 135 10.64 0.41 3.25
C SER A 135 10.10 -0.66 2.30
N GLU A 136 10.66 -0.79 1.11
CA GLU A 136 10.28 -1.81 0.13
C GLU A 136 10.67 -3.24 0.52
N ILE A 137 11.66 -3.40 1.41
CA ILE A 137 12.21 -4.71 1.80
C ILE A 137 12.04 -5.03 3.29
N THR A 138 11.60 -4.06 4.10
CA THR A 138 11.39 -4.26 5.54
C THR A 138 9.94 -4.63 5.86
N PRO A 139 9.68 -5.44 6.90
CA PRO A 139 8.32 -5.70 7.38
C PRO A 139 7.78 -4.57 8.27
N TRP A 140 8.58 -3.58 8.60
CA TRP A 140 8.25 -2.49 9.50
C TRP A 140 7.58 -1.34 8.74
N ALA A 141 6.68 -0.64 9.43
CA ALA A 141 6.06 0.59 8.97
C ALA A 141 6.18 1.66 10.06
N THR A 142 6.49 2.89 9.67
CA THR A 142 6.47 4.04 10.58
C THR A 142 5.13 4.76 10.42
N ILE A 143 4.32 4.71 11.47
CA ILE A 143 3.03 5.40 11.55
C ILE A 143 3.05 6.24 12.81
N TRP A 144 2.63 7.49 12.69
CA TRP A 144 2.66 8.46 13.77
C TRP A 144 1.35 8.44 14.55
N ASP A 145 1.46 8.47 15.87
CA ASP A 145 0.35 8.74 16.78
C ASP A 145 0.64 10.10 17.44
N MET A 146 -0.10 11.12 17.05
CA MET A 146 0.11 12.49 17.55
C MET A 146 -0.75 12.79 18.78
N ASP A 147 -1.55 11.82 19.24
CA ASP A 147 -2.38 11.93 20.45
C ASP A 147 -1.74 11.26 21.68
N GLU A 148 -0.59 10.62 21.53
CA GLU A 148 0.27 10.08 22.60
C GLU A 148 1.58 10.93 22.66
#